data_770d3e8600d8f7c2328461a40d267cb4
#
_entry.id   770d3e8600d8f7c2328461a40d267cb4
#
_cell.length_a   1.000
_cell.length_b   1.000
_cell.length_c   1.000
_cell.angle_alpha   90.00
_cell.angle_beta   90.00
_cell.angle_gamma   90.00
#
_symmetry.space_group_name_H-M   'P 1'
#
loop_
_entity.id
_entity.type
_entity.pdbx_description
1 polymer ?
#
loop_
_entity_poly.entity_id
_entity_poly.type
_entity_poly.pdbx_seq_one_letter_code
_entity_poly.pdbx_strand_id
1 'polypeptide(L)'
;EMIRRLVGEGKSIVFFSHKLGEVLAASDRVTVMRDGKVVGTVATRETDKQALACMMVGREVVLVVPKGDSRPGETLLSLKNVSAESDRELPALRNVSLDVHAGEIVGVAGVAGNGQTELEEVIAGLRPATSGEMSICSRTLALGGKGEFCGVGLAHIPSDRYGMGMLRDFSVAENLVLQRVGDIPFTHRGWLNRDAIRDNARHLVAEFDVRVPTVE
;
A
#
# COMPACT_ATOMS: atom_id res chain seq x y z
N GLU A 1 -9.66 27.64 -4.75
CA GLU A 1 -9.72 29.03 -5.31
C GLU A 1 -10.47 29.03 -6.65
N MET A 2 -10.07 28.23 -7.64
CA MET A 2 -10.71 28.15 -8.98
C MET A 2 -12.20 27.78 -8.92
N ILE A 3 -12.60 26.79 -8.11
CA ILE A 3 -14.02 26.40 -7.94
C ILE A 3 -14.87 27.58 -7.47
N ARG A 4 -14.44 28.29 -6.44
CA ARG A 4 -15.17 29.45 -5.90
C ARG A 4 -15.32 30.59 -6.91
N ARG A 5 -14.32 30.82 -7.74
CA ARG A 5 -14.39 31.80 -8.83
C ARG A 5 -15.46 31.44 -9.86
N LEU A 6 -15.51 30.18 -10.31
CA LEU A 6 -16.52 29.69 -11.26
C LEU A 6 -17.93 29.79 -10.70
N VAL A 7 -18.12 29.48 -9.40
CA VAL A 7 -19.42 29.64 -8.73
C VAL A 7 -19.81 31.12 -8.67
N GLY A 8 -18.87 32.03 -8.40
CA GLY A 8 -19.10 33.48 -8.46
C GLY A 8 -19.53 33.99 -9.84
N GLU A 9 -19.16 33.30 -10.92
CA GLU A 9 -19.57 33.53 -12.29
C GLU A 9 -20.95 32.89 -12.64
N GLY A 10 -21.66 32.35 -11.63
CA GLY A 10 -22.98 31.73 -11.80
C GLY A 10 -22.93 30.27 -12.29
N LYS A 11 -21.77 29.60 -12.26
CA LYS A 11 -21.67 28.20 -12.64
C LYS A 11 -22.00 27.27 -11.48
N SER A 12 -22.67 26.16 -11.77
CA SER A 12 -22.88 25.07 -10.83
C SER A 12 -21.81 23.97 -11.10
N ILE A 13 -21.22 23.43 -10.04
CA ILE A 13 -20.14 22.45 -10.12
C ILE A 13 -20.53 21.20 -9.35
N VAL A 14 -20.36 20.05 -9.98
CA VAL A 14 -20.40 18.74 -9.33
C VAL A 14 -19.00 18.14 -9.44
N PHE A 15 -18.41 17.80 -8.30
CA PHE A 15 -17.11 17.13 -8.30
C PHE A 15 -17.15 15.89 -7.41
N PHE A 16 -16.29 14.95 -7.72
CA PHE A 16 -16.15 13.68 -6.99
C PHE A 16 -14.79 13.65 -6.32
N SER A 17 -14.77 13.36 -5.05
CA SER A 17 -13.52 13.19 -4.29
C SER A 17 -13.75 12.26 -3.10
N HIS A 18 -12.73 11.49 -2.74
CA HIS A 18 -12.66 10.74 -1.49
C HIS A 18 -11.89 11.48 -0.40
N LYS A 19 -11.32 12.64 -0.74
CA LYS A 19 -10.58 13.49 0.21
C LYS A 19 -11.54 14.40 0.95
N LEU A 20 -12.01 13.97 2.11
CA LEU A 20 -13.02 14.66 2.90
C LEU A 20 -12.67 16.11 3.22
N GLY A 21 -11.39 16.44 3.39
CA GLY A 21 -10.96 17.83 3.59
C GLY A 21 -11.26 18.74 2.40
N GLU A 22 -11.06 18.25 1.17
CA GLU A 22 -11.37 19.01 -0.06
C GLU A 22 -12.89 19.17 -0.22
N VAL A 23 -13.64 18.10 0.05
CA VAL A 23 -15.10 18.10 -0.03
C VAL A 23 -15.67 19.15 0.93
N LEU A 24 -15.29 19.12 2.20
CA LEU A 24 -15.77 20.06 3.22
C LEU A 24 -15.35 21.52 2.93
N ALA A 25 -14.18 21.73 2.31
CA ALA A 25 -13.69 23.07 2.00
C ALA A 25 -14.34 23.72 0.77
N ALA A 26 -14.83 22.90 -0.17
CA ALA A 26 -15.23 23.38 -1.50
C ALA A 26 -16.74 23.27 -1.79
N SER A 27 -17.48 22.37 -1.13
CA SER A 27 -18.89 22.10 -1.44
C SER A 27 -19.85 22.76 -0.45
N ASP A 28 -21.08 23.04 -0.92
CA ASP A 28 -22.19 23.52 -0.09
C ASP A 28 -22.98 22.35 0.51
N ARG A 29 -23.06 21.25 -0.22
CA ARG A 29 -23.70 20.00 0.22
C ARG A 29 -22.94 18.79 -0.29
N VAL A 30 -23.00 17.69 0.45
CA VAL A 30 -22.33 16.43 0.14
C VAL A 30 -23.36 15.33 0.01
N THR A 31 -23.34 14.62 -1.11
CA THR A 31 -24.08 13.38 -1.31
C THR A 31 -23.12 12.22 -1.19
N VAL A 32 -23.34 11.34 -0.21
CA VAL A 32 -22.51 10.15 0.01
C VAL A 32 -23.13 8.98 -0.72
N MET A 33 -22.31 8.28 -1.49
CA MET A 33 -22.68 7.06 -2.21
C MET A 33 -21.89 5.87 -1.68
N ARG A 34 -22.54 4.72 -1.61
CA ARG A 34 -21.93 3.43 -1.27
C ARG A 34 -22.64 2.32 -2.01
N ASP A 35 -21.90 1.39 -2.59
CA ASP A 35 -22.42 0.24 -3.36
C ASP A 35 -23.44 0.67 -4.45
N GLY A 36 -23.15 1.78 -5.14
CA GLY A 36 -24.00 2.33 -6.18
C GLY A 36 -25.30 3.02 -5.70
N LYS A 37 -25.48 3.18 -4.39
CA LYS A 37 -26.67 3.78 -3.79
C LYS A 37 -26.32 5.06 -3.04
N VAL A 38 -27.24 6.03 -3.04
CA VAL A 38 -27.14 7.22 -2.20
C VAL A 38 -27.45 6.82 -0.75
N VAL A 39 -26.49 7.02 0.13
CA VAL A 39 -26.61 6.79 1.58
C VAL A 39 -27.28 7.97 2.26
N GLY A 40 -26.93 9.18 1.82
CA GLY A 40 -27.53 10.42 2.35
C GLY A 40 -26.97 11.65 1.66
N THR A 41 -27.68 12.76 1.82
CA THR A 41 -27.24 14.08 1.38
C THR A 41 -27.32 15.04 2.57
N VAL A 42 -26.23 15.71 2.87
CA VAL A 42 -26.10 16.62 4.03
C VAL A 42 -25.52 17.96 3.61
N ALA A 43 -25.92 19.04 4.26
CA ALA A 43 -25.26 20.33 4.10
C ALA A 43 -23.86 20.29 4.70
N THR A 44 -22.86 20.84 4.01
CA THR A 44 -21.47 20.80 4.45
C THR A 44 -21.27 21.43 5.84
N ARG A 45 -22.03 22.48 6.15
CA ARG A 45 -21.99 23.16 7.45
C ARG A 45 -22.57 22.33 8.62
N GLU A 46 -23.31 21.26 8.32
CA GLU A 46 -24.01 20.41 9.30
C GLU A 46 -23.32 19.04 9.49
N THR A 47 -22.15 18.86 8.91
CA THR A 47 -21.42 17.59 8.95
C THR A 47 -19.92 17.84 9.17
N ASP A 48 -19.22 16.78 9.52
CA ASP A 48 -17.78 16.76 9.70
C ASP A 48 -17.12 15.57 9.01
N LYS A 49 -15.78 15.49 9.10
CA LYS A 49 -15.03 14.38 8.50
C LYS A 49 -15.43 13.03 9.05
N GLN A 50 -15.71 12.95 10.35
CA GLN A 50 -16.04 11.69 11.03
C GLN A 50 -17.40 11.17 10.54
N ALA A 51 -18.41 12.03 10.52
CA ALA A 51 -19.75 11.68 10.05
C ALA A 51 -19.75 11.22 8.59
N LEU A 52 -19.06 11.96 7.71
CA LEU A 52 -18.92 11.58 6.31
C LEU A 52 -18.18 10.25 6.13
N ALA A 53 -17.09 10.03 6.87
CA ALA A 53 -16.36 8.76 6.83
C ALA A 53 -17.24 7.58 7.27
N CYS A 54 -18.02 7.74 8.36
CA CYS A 54 -18.97 6.74 8.81
C CYS A 54 -20.05 6.43 7.75
N MET A 55 -20.59 7.46 7.08
CA MET A 55 -21.55 7.26 5.98
C MET A 55 -20.92 6.51 4.80
N MET A 56 -19.68 6.83 4.42
CA MET A 56 -18.96 6.19 3.31
C MET A 56 -18.65 4.73 3.58
N VAL A 57 -18.17 4.41 4.78
CA VAL A 57 -17.72 3.06 5.15
C VAL A 57 -18.87 2.20 5.70
N GLY A 58 -19.88 2.83 6.32
CA GLY A 58 -21.04 2.15 6.92
C GLY A 58 -20.79 1.58 8.31
N ARG A 59 -19.67 1.90 8.92
CA ARG A 59 -19.32 1.59 10.31
C ARG A 59 -18.52 2.74 10.91
N GLU A 60 -18.36 2.77 12.20
CA GLU A 60 -17.49 3.73 12.86
C GLU A 60 -16.06 3.63 12.34
N VAL A 61 -15.46 4.77 12.01
CA VAL A 61 -14.13 4.88 11.44
C VAL A 61 -13.25 5.66 12.40
N VAL A 62 -12.14 5.06 12.79
CA VAL A 62 -11.10 5.75 13.55
C VAL A 62 -10.24 6.54 12.56
N LEU A 63 -10.44 7.86 12.48
CA LEU A 63 -9.66 8.74 11.59
C LEU A 63 -8.27 9.07 12.14
N VAL A 64 -8.09 8.95 13.45
CA VAL A 64 -6.82 9.20 14.11
C VAL A 64 -6.46 7.95 14.92
N VAL A 65 -5.45 7.23 14.47
CA VAL A 65 -4.89 6.13 15.25
C VAL A 65 -4.03 6.75 16.36
N PRO A 66 -4.33 6.50 17.65
CA PRO A 66 -3.48 6.98 18.72
C PRO A 66 -2.09 6.34 18.57
N LYS A 67 -1.10 7.19 18.27
CA LYS A 67 0.29 6.76 18.18
C LYS A 67 0.87 6.81 19.60
N GLY A 68 1.22 5.65 20.15
CA GLY A 68 2.00 5.57 21.37
C GLY A 68 3.45 6.05 21.15
N ASP A 69 4.17 6.27 22.24
CA ASP A 69 5.59 6.61 22.17
C ASP A 69 6.36 5.46 21.50
N SER A 70 6.88 5.72 20.31
CA SER A 70 7.75 4.76 19.62
C SER A 70 9.11 4.74 20.34
N ARG A 71 9.57 3.55 20.70
CA ARG A 71 10.94 3.31 21.15
C ARG A 71 11.64 2.50 20.06
N PRO A 72 12.37 3.16 19.15
CA PRO A 72 13.08 2.48 18.09
C PRO A 72 14.05 1.44 18.68
N GLY A 73 13.97 0.22 18.18
CA GLY A 73 14.87 -0.87 18.54
C GLY A 73 16.13 -0.89 17.66
N GLU A 74 16.63 -2.09 17.36
CA GLU A 74 17.74 -2.28 16.43
C GLU A 74 17.39 -1.88 15.00
N THR A 75 18.40 -1.52 14.21
CA THR A 75 18.22 -1.20 12.78
C THR A 75 17.90 -2.47 12.01
N LEU A 76 16.74 -2.50 11.37
CA LEU A 76 16.29 -3.63 10.55
C LEU A 76 16.56 -3.43 9.06
N LEU A 77 16.46 -2.20 8.56
CA LEU A 77 16.83 -1.84 7.19
C LEU A 77 17.81 -0.69 7.25
N SER A 78 18.90 -0.77 6.50
CA SER A 78 19.83 0.34 6.32
C SER A 78 20.20 0.47 4.86
N LEU A 79 20.02 1.68 4.32
CA LEU A 79 20.51 2.11 3.02
C LEU A 79 21.63 3.13 3.23
N LYS A 80 22.75 2.98 2.53
CA LYS A 80 23.87 3.92 2.60
C LYS A 80 24.31 4.34 1.20
N ASN A 81 24.09 5.62 0.89
CA ASN A 81 24.47 6.25 -0.37
C ASN A 81 23.96 5.47 -1.60
N VAL A 82 22.76 4.93 -1.53
CA VAL A 82 22.15 4.12 -2.59
C VAL A 82 21.74 5.02 -3.76
N SER A 83 22.19 4.65 -4.95
CA SER A 83 21.78 5.27 -6.21
C SER A 83 21.18 4.23 -7.14
N ALA A 84 20.20 4.63 -7.95
CA ALA A 84 19.57 3.77 -8.94
C ALA A 84 19.06 4.57 -10.14
N GLU A 85 18.89 3.89 -11.25
CA GLU A 85 18.34 4.46 -12.48
C GLU A 85 16.87 4.08 -12.65
N SER A 86 16.13 4.93 -13.36
CA SER A 86 14.76 4.64 -13.83
C SER A 86 14.79 3.68 -15.02
N ASP A 87 13.61 3.26 -15.49
CA ASP A 87 13.45 2.43 -16.70
C ASP A 87 13.95 3.12 -17.99
N ARG A 88 14.19 4.44 -17.91
CA ARG A 88 14.74 5.24 -19.01
C ARG A 88 16.25 5.45 -18.90
N GLU A 89 16.92 4.71 -18.04
CA GLU A 89 18.36 4.84 -17.76
C GLU A 89 18.76 6.24 -17.29
N LEU A 90 17.83 6.94 -16.62
CA LEU A 90 18.10 8.25 -16.01
C LEU A 90 18.24 8.11 -14.50
N PRO A 91 19.13 8.89 -13.85
CA PRO A 91 19.30 8.85 -12.40
C PRO A 91 17.99 9.16 -11.66
N ALA A 92 17.42 8.17 -10.98
CA ALA A 92 16.19 8.26 -10.20
C ALA A 92 16.47 8.38 -8.70
N LEU A 93 17.39 7.60 -8.17
CA LEU A 93 17.90 7.74 -6.80
C LEU A 93 19.33 8.27 -6.84
N ARG A 94 19.65 9.19 -5.93
CA ARG A 94 20.97 9.83 -5.83
C ARG A 94 21.45 9.85 -4.40
N ASN A 95 22.34 8.92 -4.03
CA ASN A 95 22.96 8.83 -2.71
C ASN A 95 21.94 8.81 -1.55
N VAL A 96 20.86 8.04 -1.70
CA VAL A 96 19.82 7.91 -0.68
C VAL A 96 20.37 7.12 0.50
N SER A 97 20.24 7.69 1.70
CA SER A 97 20.55 7.01 2.96
C SER A 97 19.34 7.05 3.86
N LEU A 98 18.95 5.89 4.42
CA LEU A 98 17.75 5.71 5.23
C LEU A 98 17.96 4.53 6.16
N ASP A 99 17.64 4.69 7.43
CA ASP A 99 17.56 3.61 8.39
C ASP A 99 16.13 3.44 8.88
N VAL A 100 15.71 2.19 9.07
CA VAL A 100 14.42 1.82 9.68
C VAL A 100 14.69 0.86 10.84
N HIS A 101 14.13 1.16 12.00
CA HIS A 101 14.35 0.45 13.23
C HIS A 101 13.16 -0.47 13.59
N ALA A 102 13.41 -1.46 14.41
CA ALA A 102 12.35 -2.31 14.95
C ALA A 102 11.29 -1.48 15.70
N GLY A 103 10.01 -1.73 15.41
CA GLY A 103 8.89 -0.98 16.00
C GLY A 103 8.70 0.43 15.45
N GLU A 104 9.40 0.81 14.38
CA GLU A 104 9.30 2.11 13.73
C GLU A 104 8.45 2.04 12.46
N ILE A 105 7.72 3.12 12.17
CA ILE A 105 7.07 3.35 10.89
C ILE A 105 7.68 4.59 10.25
N VAL A 106 8.40 4.41 9.15
CA VAL A 106 9.00 5.50 8.38
C VAL A 106 8.10 5.85 7.20
N GLY A 107 7.69 7.12 7.12
CA GLY A 107 6.92 7.64 5.99
C GLY A 107 7.83 8.31 4.96
N VAL A 108 7.74 7.89 3.70
CA VAL A 108 8.42 8.54 2.57
C VAL A 108 7.41 9.38 1.80
N ALA A 109 7.61 10.70 1.78
CA ALA A 109 6.72 11.64 1.11
C ALA A 109 7.43 12.32 -0.07
N GLY A 110 6.69 12.55 -1.15
CA GLY A 110 7.20 13.26 -2.33
C GLY A 110 6.12 13.39 -3.40
N VAL A 111 6.37 14.28 -4.36
CA VAL A 111 5.53 14.38 -5.56
C VAL A 111 5.81 13.15 -6.44
N ALA A 112 4.76 12.62 -7.10
CA ALA A 112 4.90 11.47 -7.97
C ALA A 112 6.02 11.66 -9.02
N GLY A 113 6.83 10.63 -9.23
CA GLY A 113 7.96 10.67 -10.16
C GLY A 113 9.29 11.18 -9.57
N ASN A 114 9.40 11.32 -8.25
CA ASN A 114 10.64 11.75 -7.58
C ASN A 114 11.44 10.58 -6.96
N GLY A 115 11.30 9.37 -7.48
CA GLY A 115 12.11 8.24 -7.07
C GLY A 115 11.50 7.32 -6.02
N GLN A 116 10.25 7.56 -5.58
CA GLN A 116 9.60 6.72 -4.56
C GLN A 116 9.41 5.28 -5.05
N THR A 117 8.99 5.11 -6.31
CA THR A 117 8.83 3.80 -6.94
C THR A 117 10.17 3.06 -7.05
N GLU A 118 11.18 3.76 -7.51
CA GLU A 118 12.53 3.19 -7.63
C GLU A 118 13.13 2.83 -6.27
N LEU A 119 12.86 3.63 -5.22
CA LEU A 119 13.26 3.30 -3.85
C LEU A 119 12.55 2.04 -3.34
N GLU A 120 11.24 1.93 -3.53
CA GLU A 120 10.43 0.75 -3.21
C GLU A 120 11.00 -0.49 -3.89
N GLU A 121 11.26 -0.42 -5.21
CA GLU A 121 11.76 -1.52 -6.00
C GLU A 121 13.19 -1.94 -5.62
N VAL A 122 14.06 -0.98 -5.27
CA VAL A 122 15.42 -1.30 -4.78
C VAL A 122 15.34 -2.03 -3.44
N ILE A 123 14.52 -1.54 -2.50
CA ILE A 123 14.34 -2.20 -1.20
C ILE A 123 13.75 -3.60 -1.36
N ALA A 124 12.82 -3.79 -2.30
CA ALA A 124 12.20 -5.07 -2.60
C ALA A 124 13.09 -6.01 -3.44
N GLY A 125 14.27 -5.54 -3.91
CA GLY A 125 15.16 -6.32 -4.78
C GLY A 125 14.66 -6.51 -6.20
N LEU A 126 13.69 -5.71 -6.62
CA LEU A 126 13.10 -5.73 -7.96
C LEU A 126 13.90 -4.88 -8.96
N ARG A 127 14.64 -3.90 -8.46
CA ARG A 127 15.49 -2.99 -9.23
C ARG A 127 16.92 -3.06 -8.71
N PRO A 128 17.94 -3.19 -9.59
CA PRO A 128 19.34 -3.09 -9.17
C PRO A 128 19.67 -1.64 -8.79
N ALA A 129 20.42 -1.46 -7.71
CA ALA A 129 21.05 -0.18 -7.45
C ALA A 129 22.39 -0.10 -8.21
N THR A 130 22.76 1.12 -8.61
CA THR A 130 24.02 1.38 -9.34
C THR A 130 25.19 1.61 -8.39
N SER A 131 24.92 2.01 -7.15
CA SER A 131 25.94 2.20 -6.09
C SER A 131 25.32 2.23 -4.71
N GLY A 132 26.15 2.15 -3.69
CA GLY A 132 25.78 2.19 -2.28
C GLY A 132 25.79 0.82 -1.63
N GLU A 133 25.21 0.74 -0.44
CA GLU A 133 25.08 -0.49 0.35
C GLU A 133 23.67 -0.61 0.92
N MET A 134 23.16 -1.82 1.01
CA MET A 134 21.90 -2.11 1.68
C MET A 134 22.08 -3.32 2.62
N SER A 135 21.47 -3.21 3.80
CA SER A 135 21.38 -4.35 4.72
C SER A 135 19.97 -4.49 5.27
N ILE A 136 19.53 -5.74 5.45
CA ILE A 136 18.26 -6.10 6.08
C ILE A 136 18.57 -7.11 7.19
N CYS A 137 18.07 -6.84 8.40
CA CYS A 137 18.30 -7.67 9.60
C CYS A 137 19.79 -8.00 9.77
N SER A 138 20.66 -6.99 9.70
CA SER A 138 22.13 -7.09 9.81
C SER A 138 22.82 -7.92 8.71
N ARG A 139 22.08 -8.35 7.67
CA ARG A 139 22.62 -9.05 6.50
C ARG A 139 22.80 -8.05 5.36
N THR A 140 24.04 -7.85 4.94
CA THR A 140 24.33 -7.03 3.74
C THR A 140 23.89 -7.79 2.49
N LEU A 141 23.15 -7.12 1.61
CA LEU A 141 22.62 -7.68 0.38
C LEU A 141 23.35 -7.10 -0.82
N ALA A 142 23.60 -7.94 -1.83
CA ALA A 142 24.14 -7.47 -3.10
C ALA A 142 23.09 -6.68 -3.86
N LEU A 143 23.39 -5.46 -4.25
CA LEU A 143 22.46 -4.49 -4.87
C LEU A 143 22.05 -4.84 -6.33
N GLY A 144 22.37 -6.01 -6.83
CA GLY A 144 22.01 -6.47 -8.18
C GLY A 144 21.57 -7.94 -8.24
N GLY A 145 21.52 -8.62 -7.09
CA GLY A 145 21.24 -10.05 -7.00
C GLY A 145 19.74 -10.36 -6.93
N LYS A 146 19.16 -10.85 -8.02
CA LYS A 146 17.84 -11.47 -7.98
C LYS A 146 17.92 -12.74 -7.12
N GLY A 147 17.17 -12.79 -6.01
CA GLY A 147 17.09 -13.98 -5.15
C GLY A 147 17.70 -13.85 -3.75
N GLU A 148 18.54 -12.85 -3.49
CA GLU A 148 19.10 -12.62 -2.14
C GLU A 148 18.06 -12.08 -1.14
N PHE A 149 16.95 -11.58 -1.65
CA PHE A 149 15.84 -11.00 -0.87
C PHE A 149 14.87 -12.05 -0.33
N CYS A 150 14.90 -13.28 -0.83
CA CYS A 150 14.09 -14.36 -0.32
C CYS A 150 14.56 -14.80 1.08
N GLY A 151 13.63 -14.84 2.04
CA GLY A 151 13.92 -15.34 3.39
C GLY A 151 14.65 -14.37 4.32
N VAL A 152 14.83 -13.09 3.93
CA VAL A 152 15.41 -12.05 4.80
C VAL A 152 14.39 -11.40 5.75
N GLY A 153 13.11 -11.83 5.72
CA GLY A 153 12.06 -11.27 6.58
C GLY A 153 11.44 -9.97 6.02
N LEU A 154 11.64 -9.66 4.74
CA LEU A 154 11.01 -8.54 4.06
C LEU A 154 9.64 -8.96 3.49
N ALA A 155 8.60 -8.18 3.78
CA ALA A 155 7.30 -8.26 3.10
C ALA A 155 7.09 -6.99 2.27
N HIS A 156 6.61 -7.16 1.03
CA HIS A 156 6.41 -6.06 0.10
C HIS A 156 4.96 -6.01 -0.38
N ILE A 157 4.34 -4.84 -0.28
CA ILE A 157 3.02 -4.54 -0.85
C ILE A 157 3.24 -3.51 -1.95
N PRO A 158 3.22 -3.90 -3.24
CA PRO A 158 3.55 -2.99 -4.33
C PRO A 158 2.50 -1.92 -4.52
N SER A 159 2.92 -0.74 -4.98
CA SER A 159 2.05 0.37 -5.34
C SER A 159 1.11 0.00 -6.49
N ASP A 160 1.60 -0.71 -7.52
CA ASP A 160 0.77 -1.36 -8.54
C ASP A 160 0.31 -2.75 -8.08
N ARG A 161 -0.81 -2.76 -7.36
CA ARG A 161 -1.41 -4.00 -6.84
C ARG A 161 -1.88 -4.96 -7.92
N TYR A 162 -2.29 -4.47 -9.07
CA TYR A 162 -2.85 -5.27 -10.16
C TYR A 162 -1.79 -5.82 -11.12
N GLY A 163 -0.71 -5.08 -11.36
CA GLY A 163 0.36 -5.51 -12.23
C GLY A 163 1.43 -6.33 -11.52
N MET A 164 1.71 -6.00 -10.26
CA MET A 164 2.81 -6.61 -9.50
C MET A 164 2.36 -7.39 -8.27
N GLY A 165 1.21 -7.04 -7.69
CA GLY A 165 0.77 -7.61 -6.41
C GLY A 165 -0.04 -8.89 -6.52
N MET A 166 -0.53 -9.28 -7.71
CA MET A 166 -1.35 -10.48 -7.92
C MET A 166 -1.26 -11.03 -9.34
N LEU A 167 -1.54 -12.31 -9.48
CA LEU A 167 -1.79 -12.97 -10.77
C LEU A 167 -3.31 -13.01 -11.00
N ARG A 168 -3.80 -12.25 -12.00
CA ARG A 168 -5.24 -12.03 -12.22
C ARG A 168 -6.00 -13.30 -12.60
N ASP A 169 -5.33 -14.22 -13.28
CA ASP A 169 -5.91 -15.47 -13.73
C ASP A 169 -5.89 -16.58 -12.66
N PHE A 170 -5.31 -16.27 -11.49
CA PHE A 170 -5.25 -17.18 -10.36
C PHE A 170 -6.40 -16.90 -9.39
N SER A 171 -6.87 -17.95 -8.74
CA SER A 171 -7.86 -17.83 -7.66
C SER A 171 -7.28 -17.06 -6.46
N VAL A 172 -8.15 -16.64 -5.54
CA VAL A 172 -7.73 -16.00 -4.29
C VAL A 172 -6.83 -16.93 -3.49
N ALA A 173 -7.15 -18.22 -3.43
CA ALA A 173 -6.35 -19.19 -2.70
C ALA A 173 -4.94 -19.35 -3.28
N GLU A 174 -4.81 -19.37 -4.59
CA GLU A 174 -3.52 -19.46 -5.27
C GLU A 174 -2.69 -18.19 -5.07
N ASN A 175 -3.29 -17.00 -5.16
CA ASN A 175 -2.59 -15.75 -4.89
C ASN A 175 -2.11 -15.64 -3.44
N LEU A 176 -2.92 -16.08 -2.45
CA LEU A 176 -2.56 -16.02 -1.03
C LEU A 176 -1.40 -16.96 -0.65
N VAL A 177 -1.15 -18.00 -1.42
CA VAL A 177 -0.06 -18.95 -1.16
C VAL A 177 1.17 -18.71 -2.02
N LEU A 178 1.10 -17.81 -3.02
CA LEU A 178 2.08 -17.70 -4.10
C LEU A 178 3.53 -17.58 -3.59
N GLN A 179 3.78 -16.74 -2.59
CA GLN A 179 5.12 -16.56 -2.01
C GLN A 179 5.59 -17.73 -1.16
N ARG A 180 4.69 -18.61 -0.74
CA ARG A 180 4.91 -19.73 0.17
C ARG A 180 4.60 -21.08 -0.48
N VAL A 181 4.38 -21.10 -1.79
CA VAL A 181 3.96 -22.30 -2.52
C VAL A 181 4.95 -23.47 -2.35
N GLY A 182 6.23 -23.17 -2.13
CA GLY A 182 7.28 -24.17 -1.87
C GLY A 182 7.30 -24.73 -0.45
N ASP A 183 6.60 -24.09 0.49
CA ASP A 183 6.62 -24.47 1.90
C ASP A 183 5.70 -25.67 2.19
N ILE A 184 6.01 -26.44 3.25
CA ILE A 184 5.08 -27.37 3.88
C ILE A 184 4.06 -26.50 4.66
N PRO A 185 2.74 -26.79 4.57
CA PRO A 185 2.11 -27.98 3.99
C PRO A 185 1.63 -27.82 2.53
N PHE A 186 1.96 -26.73 1.84
CA PHE A 186 1.40 -26.39 0.52
C PHE A 186 2.00 -27.23 -0.60
N THR A 187 3.26 -27.63 -0.46
CA THR A 187 3.93 -28.54 -1.39
C THR A 187 4.61 -29.66 -0.65
N HIS A 188 4.42 -30.90 -1.12
CA HIS A 188 5.11 -32.07 -0.64
C HIS A 188 5.68 -32.87 -1.82
N ARG A 189 6.98 -33.11 -1.84
CA ARG A 189 7.69 -33.86 -2.91
C ARG A 189 7.37 -33.37 -4.33
N GLY A 190 7.22 -32.06 -4.51
CA GLY A 190 6.91 -31.45 -5.80
C GLY A 190 5.41 -31.45 -6.18
N TRP A 191 4.52 -31.97 -5.35
CA TRP A 191 3.08 -31.97 -5.58
C TRP A 191 2.39 -30.94 -4.69
N LEU A 192 1.48 -30.15 -5.28
CA LEU A 192 0.67 -29.17 -4.57
C LEU A 192 -0.41 -29.87 -3.75
N ASN A 193 -0.50 -29.49 -2.47
CA ASN A 193 -1.58 -29.87 -1.58
C ASN A 193 -2.70 -28.83 -1.67
N ARG A 194 -3.65 -29.07 -2.58
CA ARG A 194 -4.75 -28.13 -2.83
C ARG A 194 -5.66 -27.92 -1.63
N ASP A 195 -5.84 -28.94 -0.79
CA ASP A 195 -6.69 -28.81 0.40
C ASP A 195 -6.04 -27.91 1.43
N ALA A 196 -4.72 -28.06 1.69
CA ALA A 196 -3.99 -27.15 2.57
C ALA A 196 -3.98 -25.71 2.06
N ILE A 197 -3.86 -25.49 0.75
CA ILE A 197 -3.93 -24.16 0.12
C ILE A 197 -5.31 -23.53 0.34
N ARG A 198 -6.38 -24.31 0.12
CA ARG A 198 -7.76 -23.84 0.32
C ARG A 198 -8.08 -23.53 1.76
N ASP A 199 -7.64 -24.36 2.70
CA ASP A 199 -7.87 -24.16 4.13
C ASP A 199 -7.09 -22.95 4.65
N ASN A 200 -5.85 -22.76 4.20
CA ASN A 200 -5.08 -21.53 4.47
C ASN A 200 -5.80 -20.28 3.96
N ALA A 201 -6.34 -20.33 2.74
CA ALA A 201 -7.07 -19.20 2.17
C ALA A 201 -8.33 -18.87 2.97
N ARG A 202 -9.11 -19.85 3.39
CA ARG A 202 -10.30 -19.65 4.24
C ARG A 202 -9.92 -19.00 5.56
N HIS A 203 -8.84 -19.46 6.18
CA HIS A 203 -8.33 -18.90 7.42
C HIS A 203 -7.94 -17.42 7.24
N LEU A 204 -7.10 -17.11 6.25
CA LEU A 204 -6.64 -15.73 5.98
C LEU A 204 -7.79 -14.79 5.59
N VAL A 205 -8.74 -15.27 4.77
CA VAL A 205 -9.92 -14.48 4.39
C VAL A 205 -10.75 -14.11 5.63
N ALA A 206 -10.91 -15.03 6.57
CA ALA A 206 -11.63 -14.77 7.83
C ALA A 206 -10.83 -13.86 8.78
N GLU A 207 -9.53 -14.09 8.92
CA GLU A 207 -8.65 -13.32 9.80
C GLU A 207 -8.53 -11.85 9.38
N PHE A 208 -8.39 -11.60 8.07
CA PHE A 208 -8.20 -10.25 7.51
C PHE A 208 -9.48 -9.61 6.97
N ASP A 209 -10.67 -10.18 7.22
CA ASP A 209 -11.96 -9.67 6.73
C ASP A 209 -11.96 -9.39 5.21
N VAL A 210 -11.40 -10.31 4.42
CA VAL A 210 -11.30 -10.16 2.97
C VAL A 210 -12.65 -10.46 2.34
N ARG A 211 -13.22 -9.50 1.60
CA ARG A 211 -14.53 -9.64 0.97
C ARG A 211 -14.40 -10.27 -0.40
N VAL A 212 -14.67 -11.56 -0.48
CA VAL A 212 -14.64 -12.35 -1.71
C VAL A 212 -15.87 -13.26 -1.79
N PRO A 213 -16.43 -13.50 -2.98
CA PRO A 213 -17.54 -14.45 -3.15
C PRO A 213 -17.12 -15.88 -2.86
N THR A 214 -15.91 -16.26 -3.25
CA THR A 214 -15.29 -17.57 -3.02
C THR A 214 -13.78 -17.42 -2.99
N VAL A 215 -13.08 -18.38 -2.40
CA VAL A 215 -11.61 -18.45 -2.42
C VAL A 215 -11.07 -19.19 -3.65
N GLU A 216 -11.95 -19.86 -4.41
CA GLU A 216 -11.66 -20.63 -5.62
C GLU A 216 -11.75 -19.79 -6.89
#